data_b0a8b75b84819c28f75cbbeee58d37ae
#
_entry.id   b0a8b75b84819c28f75cbbeee58d37ae
#
_cell.length_a   1.000
_cell.length_b   1.000
_cell.length_c   1.000
_cell.angle_alpha   90.00
_cell.angle_beta   90.00
_cell.angle_gamma   90.00
#
_symmetry.space_group_name_H-M   'P 1'
#
loop_
_entity.id
_entity.type
_entity.pdbx_description
1 polymer ?
#
loop_
_entity_poly.entity_id
_entity_poly.type
_entity_poly.pdbx_seq_one_letter_code
_entity_poly.pdbx_strand_id
1 'polypeptide(L)'
;MKVHLVDGTYELFRFHYAKSNRDPRHGAQRGVLNTVLDLVADGATHIGIATDHVIESWRNDLYEGYKDGAGIDPDLFAQFPEVEELLTLAGFEVWPQIEHEADDAMAAAAAQAAADERVEQVVICTPDKDLAQCVTADGRIIQFDRRREIVYDRDGVIAKFGVPPESIPDYLGVVGDTADGFPGLPGWGAKSAAAILTRYGHIDRVPHDVAEWDVNVRGAAKLAQTLHEQLDDALLFRRIATVDLDAPVSSVDAMAWRGPQPGFDERCEALGADRHRARAYKLWENYG
;
A
#
# COMPACT_ATOMS: atom_id res chain seq x y z
N MET A 1 -5.17 16.77 -13.53
CA MET A 1 -4.57 16.82 -12.17
C MET A 1 -3.90 15.50 -11.82
N LYS A 2 -2.97 15.49 -10.83
CA LYS A 2 -2.40 14.25 -10.27
C LYS A 2 -2.92 14.04 -8.85
N VAL A 3 -3.24 12.78 -8.52
CA VAL A 3 -3.64 12.36 -7.18
C VAL A 3 -2.49 11.56 -6.55
N HIS A 4 -2.16 11.87 -5.30
CA HIS A 4 -1.16 11.14 -4.52
C HIS A 4 -1.86 10.39 -3.38
N LEU A 5 -1.62 9.10 -3.28
CA LEU A 5 -2.15 8.24 -2.23
C LEU A 5 -0.99 7.80 -1.34
N VAL A 6 -1.07 8.11 -0.06
CA VAL A 6 0.04 7.89 0.89
C VAL A 6 -0.33 6.80 1.87
N ASP A 7 0.55 5.82 2.00
CA ASP A 7 0.50 4.80 3.02
C ASP A 7 0.95 5.41 4.36
N GLY A 8 -0.02 5.83 5.15
CA GLY A 8 0.21 6.47 6.45
C GLY A 8 0.77 5.49 7.47
N THR A 9 0.34 4.22 7.42
CA THR A 9 0.85 3.15 8.28
C THR A 9 2.34 2.92 8.03
N TYR A 10 2.72 2.67 6.78
CA TYR A 10 4.13 2.51 6.40
C TYR A 10 4.98 3.72 6.82
N GLU A 11 4.51 4.93 6.55
CA GLU A 11 5.24 6.14 6.91
C GLU A 11 5.41 6.26 8.44
N LEU A 12 4.38 5.95 9.22
CA LEU A 12 4.43 5.99 10.68
C LEU A 12 5.44 4.97 11.22
N PHE A 13 5.39 3.72 10.75
CA PHE A 13 6.36 2.67 11.08
C PHE A 13 7.78 3.11 10.70
N ARG A 14 7.96 3.58 9.47
CA ARG A 14 9.25 4.01 8.95
C ARG A 14 9.92 5.07 9.81
N PHE A 15 9.16 6.05 10.25
CA PHE A 15 9.69 7.12 11.09
C PHE A 15 9.89 6.69 12.53
N HIS A 16 9.00 5.85 13.07
CA HIS A 16 9.12 5.35 14.44
C HIS A 16 10.44 4.57 14.62
N TYR A 17 10.74 3.64 13.72
CA TYR A 17 11.95 2.81 13.78
C TYR A 17 13.17 3.46 13.13
N ALA A 18 13.08 4.70 12.68
CA ALA A 18 14.23 5.40 12.12
C ALA A 18 15.30 5.63 13.18
N LYS A 19 16.57 5.30 12.85
CA LYS A 19 17.73 5.54 13.75
C LYS A 19 17.89 7.02 14.15
N SER A 20 17.36 7.92 13.35
CA SER A 20 17.34 9.38 13.60
C SER A 20 16.24 9.83 14.53
N ASN A 21 15.22 8.99 14.77
CA ASN A 21 14.13 9.32 15.70
C ASN A 21 14.67 9.43 17.12
N ARG A 22 14.56 10.61 17.71
CA ARG A 22 14.99 10.94 19.10
C ARG A 22 13.81 11.16 20.04
N ASP A 23 12.60 11.06 19.51
CA ASP A 23 11.36 11.26 20.24
C ASP A 23 10.39 10.12 19.89
N PRO A 24 10.44 9.02 20.65
CA PRO A 24 9.60 7.85 20.38
C PRO A 24 8.09 8.14 20.38
N ARG A 25 7.68 9.16 21.13
CA ARG A 25 6.25 9.50 21.29
C ARG A 25 5.67 10.31 20.13
N HIS A 26 6.44 11.26 19.58
CA HIS A 26 5.88 12.22 18.63
C HIS A 26 6.72 12.35 17.35
N GLY A 27 7.92 11.76 17.34
CA GLY A 27 8.84 11.91 16.22
C GLY A 27 8.30 11.33 14.92
N ALA A 28 7.59 10.21 14.98
CA ALA A 28 7.01 9.57 13.81
C ALA A 28 5.86 10.41 13.21
N GLN A 29 4.98 10.94 14.03
CA GLN A 29 3.87 11.79 13.60
C GLN A 29 4.39 13.04 12.86
N ARG A 30 5.43 13.70 13.40
CA ARG A 30 6.07 14.84 12.72
C ARG A 30 6.71 14.43 11.42
N GLY A 31 7.26 13.21 11.35
CA GLY A 31 7.83 12.65 10.13
C GLY A 31 6.78 12.44 9.04
N VAL A 32 5.62 11.88 9.40
CA VAL A 32 4.50 11.70 8.46
C VAL A 32 3.99 13.04 7.96
N LEU A 33 3.76 14.00 8.87
CA LEU A 33 3.36 15.37 8.48
C LEU A 33 4.39 15.99 7.52
N ASN A 34 5.69 15.82 7.79
CA ASN A 34 6.72 16.32 6.87
C ASN A 34 6.61 15.69 5.49
N THR A 35 6.35 14.37 5.41
CA THR A 35 6.18 13.65 4.14
C THR A 35 5.09 14.26 3.26
N VAL A 36 3.91 14.55 3.83
CA VAL A 36 2.80 15.12 3.04
C VAL A 36 3.03 16.57 2.70
N LEU A 37 3.69 17.35 3.58
CA LEU A 37 4.11 18.72 3.27
C LEU A 37 5.21 18.77 2.20
N ASP A 38 6.06 17.74 2.09
CA ASP A 38 7.01 17.60 0.98
C ASP A 38 6.26 17.41 -0.34
N LEU A 39 5.24 16.56 -0.38
CA LEU A 39 4.41 16.38 -1.58
C LEU A 39 3.74 17.69 -2.02
N VAL A 40 3.19 18.45 -1.07
CA VAL A 40 2.61 19.77 -1.37
C VAL A 40 3.67 20.72 -1.92
N ALA A 41 4.85 20.75 -1.31
CA ALA A 41 5.97 21.58 -1.78
C ALA A 41 6.43 21.20 -3.20
N ASP A 42 6.30 19.92 -3.57
CA ASP A 42 6.58 19.40 -4.91
C ASP A 42 5.41 19.61 -5.89
N GLY A 43 4.33 20.28 -5.46
CA GLY A 43 3.21 20.68 -6.30
C GLY A 43 2.03 19.72 -6.30
N ALA A 44 1.98 18.74 -5.38
CA ALA A 44 0.80 17.89 -5.20
C ALA A 44 -0.37 18.71 -4.64
N THR A 45 -1.53 18.58 -5.27
CA THR A 45 -2.75 19.30 -4.89
C THR A 45 -3.82 18.39 -4.29
N HIS A 46 -3.82 17.12 -4.65
CA HIS A 46 -4.78 16.12 -4.21
C HIS A 46 -4.02 14.98 -3.53
N ILE A 47 -4.25 14.84 -2.22
CA ILE A 47 -3.54 13.86 -1.40
C ILE A 47 -4.56 13.15 -0.50
N GLY A 48 -4.64 11.83 -0.65
CA GLY A 48 -5.36 10.94 0.28
C GLY A 48 -4.36 10.12 1.10
N ILE A 49 -4.65 9.90 2.37
CA ILE A 49 -3.78 9.17 3.29
C ILE A 49 -4.59 8.05 3.93
N ALA A 50 -4.13 6.81 3.78
CA ALA A 50 -4.76 5.66 4.41
C ALA A 50 -3.93 5.18 5.61
N THR A 51 -4.62 4.73 6.67
CA THR A 51 -3.99 4.18 7.87
C THR A 51 -4.73 2.93 8.34
N ASP A 52 -4.00 1.95 8.90
CA ASP A 52 -4.57 0.82 9.62
C ASP A 52 -4.91 1.25 11.06
N HIS A 53 -6.05 1.93 11.22
CA HIS A 53 -6.52 2.36 12.55
C HIS A 53 -6.72 1.16 13.49
N VAL A 54 -7.23 0.07 12.93
CA VAL A 54 -7.24 -1.28 13.51
C VAL A 54 -6.36 -2.16 12.62
N ILE A 55 -5.48 -2.95 13.24
CA ILE A 55 -4.51 -3.76 12.48
C ILE A 55 -5.16 -4.99 11.86
N GLU A 56 -6.08 -5.62 12.61
CA GLU A 56 -6.86 -6.76 12.14
C GLU A 56 -7.88 -6.30 11.10
N SER A 57 -8.05 -7.09 10.06
CA SER A 57 -8.96 -6.80 8.95
C SER A 57 -9.83 -8.02 8.62
N TRP A 58 -10.71 -7.92 7.63
CA TRP A 58 -11.49 -9.04 7.11
C TRP A 58 -10.63 -10.27 6.71
N ARG A 59 -9.32 -10.08 6.49
CA ARG A 59 -8.38 -11.16 6.17
C ARG A 59 -8.15 -12.10 7.34
N ASN A 60 -8.21 -11.60 8.57
CA ASN A 60 -8.08 -12.40 9.79
C ASN A 60 -9.24 -13.39 9.96
N ASP A 61 -10.44 -13.06 9.45
CA ASP A 61 -11.58 -13.97 9.41
C ASP A 61 -11.40 -15.11 8.41
N LEU A 62 -10.60 -14.90 7.36
CA LEU A 62 -10.32 -15.91 6.34
C LEU A 62 -9.16 -16.84 6.68
N TYR A 63 -8.15 -16.32 7.38
CA TYR A 63 -6.93 -17.08 7.66
C TYR A 63 -6.34 -16.70 9.03
N GLU A 64 -6.37 -17.66 9.96
CA GLU A 64 -5.89 -17.48 11.35
C GLU A 64 -4.40 -17.09 11.43
N GLY A 65 -3.59 -17.45 10.41
CA GLY A 65 -2.17 -17.13 10.34
C GLY A 65 -1.87 -15.75 9.76
N TYR A 66 -2.89 -14.96 9.38
CA TYR A 66 -2.67 -13.61 8.87
C TYR A 66 -2.12 -12.69 9.96
N LYS A 67 -1.34 -11.69 9.55
CA LYS A 67 -0.75 -10.70 10.48
C LYS A 67 -1.82 -10.13 11.41
N ASP A 68 -1.45 -9.90 12.64
CA ASP A 68 -2.27 -9.26 13.66
C ASP A 68 -1.49 -8.14 14.37
N GLY A 69 -2.13 -7.48 15.31
CA GLY A 69 -1.50 -6.41 16.11
C GLY A 69 -0.50 -6.91 17.16
N ALA A 70 -0.30 -8.24 17.29
CA ALA A 70 0.58 -8.80 18.30
C ALA A 70 2.04 -8.39 18.09
N GLY A 71 2.64 -7.81 19.11
CA GLY A 71 4.04 -7.39 19.07
C GLY A 71 4.31 -5.99 18.49
N ILE A 72 3.29 -5.24 18.11
CA ILE A 72 3.46 -3.83 17.78
C ILE A 72 3.85 -3.07 19.05
N ASP A 73 4.85 -2.19 18.93
CA ASP A 73 5.27 -1.32 20.00
C ASP A 73 4.07 -0.47 20.50
N PRO A 74 3.69 -0.52 21.79
CA PRO A 74 2.56 0.25 22.29
C PRO A 74 2.70 1.76 22.08
N ASP A 75 3.92 2.31 22.10
CA ASP A 75 4.18 3.72 21.82
C ASP A 75 3.96 4.05 20.35
N LEU A 76 4.15 3.09 19.45
CA LEU A 76 3.80 3.25 18.04
C LEU A 76 2.29 3.15 17.83
N PHE A 77 1.65 2.13 18.40
CA PHE A 77 0.21 1.91 18.23
C PHE A 77 -0.61 3.11 18.73
N ALA A 78 -0.23 3.71 19.84
CA ALA A 78 -0.88 4.90 20.38
C ALA A 78 -0.80 6.12 19.44
N GLN A 79 0.12 6.14 18.47
CA GLN A 79 0.30 7.26 17.54
C GLN A 79 -0.65 7.22 16.33
N PHE A 80 -1.33 6.11 16.05
CA PHE A 80 -2.25 6.03 14.91
C PHE A 80 -3.38 7.08 15.01
N PRO A 81 -4.22 7.10 16.05
CA PRO A 81 -5.27 8.13 16.16
C PRO A 81 -4.70 9.55 16.16
N GLU A 82 -3.54 9.71 16.77
CA GLU A 82 -2.90 11.01 16.90
C GLU A 82 -2.36 11.57 15.57
N VAL A 83 -1.80 10.71 14.70
CA VAL A 83 -1.35 11.13 13.37
C VAL A 83 -2.51 11.39 12.43
N GLU A 84 -3.58 10.60 12.52
CA GLU A 84 -4.83 10.79 11.78
C GLU A 84 -5.45 12.16 12.08
N GLU A 85 -5.57 12.50 13.37
CA GLU A 85 -6.04 13.82 13.80
C GLU A 85 -5.12 14.94 13.29
N LEU A 86 -3.80 14.79 13.46
CA LEU A 86 -2.82 15.79 13.02
C LEU A 86 -2.93 16.07 11.50
N LEU A 87 -3.05 15.02 10.70
CA LEU A 87 -3.14 15.14 9.23
C LEU A 87 -4.48 15.74 8.80
N THR A 88 -5.57 15.37 9.47
CA THR A 88 -6.89 15.96 9.24
C THR A 88 -6.88 17.47 9.58
N LEU A 89 -6.30 17.86 10.71
CA LEU A 89 -6.14 19.26 11.10
C LEU A 89 -5.17 20.01 10.18
N ALA A 90 -4.19 19.32 9.59
CA ALA A 90 -3.33 19.90 8.56
C ALA A 90 -4.05 20.09 7.21
N GLY A 91 -5.31 19.66 7.09
CA GLY A 91 -6.19 19.86 5.93
C GLY A 91 -6.11 18.78 4.87
N PHE A 92 -5.56 17.62 5.18
CA PHE A 92 -5.51 16.46 4.30
C PHE A 92 -6.73 15.56 4.47
N GLU A 93 -7.04 14.79 3.43
CA GLU A 93 -8.03 13.72 3.50
C GLU A 93 -7.39 12.47 4.07
N VAL A 94 -7.97 11.90 5.14
CA VAL A 94 -7.44 10.75 5.87
C VAL A 94 -8.51 9.66 5.95
N TRP A 95 -8.15 8.43 5.69
CA TRP A 95 -9.02 7.25 5.76
C TRP A 95 -8.51 6.25 6.80
N PRO A 96 -8.91 6.39 8.08
CA PRO A 96 -8.63 5.40 9.11
C PRO A 96 -9.41 4.11 8.82
N GLN A 97 -8.74 3.01 8.56
CA GLN A 97 -9.37 1.74 8.23
C GLN A 97 -9.64 0.92 9.49
N ILE A 98 -10.82 0.29 9.57
CA ILE A 98 -11.26 -0.52 10.71
C ILE A 98 -11.52 -1.96 10.28
N GLU A 99 -12.27 -2.18 9.19
CA GLU A 99 -12.58 -3.50 8.64
C GLU A 99 -11.68 -3.87 7.47
N HIS A 100 -11.13 -2.85 6.78
CA HIS A 100 -10.19 -2.98 5.67
C HIS A 100 -8.79 -2.57 6.12
N GLU A 101 -7.82 -2.72 5.22
CA GLU A 101 -6.46 -2.23 5.42
C GLU A 101 -6.21 -0.93 4.64
N ALA A 102 -5.14 -0.22 5.01
CA ALA A 102 -4.69 0.97 4.27
C ALA A 102 -4.48 0.68 2.78
N ASP A 103 -4.00 -0.52 2.45
CA ASP A 103 -3.80 -0.98 1.08
C ASP A 103 -5.11 -1.06 0.29
N ASP A 104 -6.19 -1.57 0.92
CA ASP A 104 -7.51 -1.63 0.31
C ASP A 104 -8.03 -0.22 0.01
N ALA A 105 -7.92 0.70 0.98
CA ALA A 105 -8.33 2.08 0.80
C ALA A 105 -7.54 2.79 -0.31
N MET A 106 -6.21 2.60 -0.36
CA MET A 106 -5.39 3.16 -1.44
C MET A 106 -5.77 2.58 -2.80
N ALA A 107 -6.04 1.28 -2.88
CA ALA A 107 -6.46 0.63 -4.12
C ALA A 107 -7.84 1.12 -4.59
N ALA A 108 -8.82 1.19 -3.68
CA ALA A 108 -10.15 1.73 -3.96
C ALA A 108 -10.10 3.18 -4.43
N ALA A 109 -9.33 4.03 -3.72
CA ALA A 109 -9.13 5.43 -4.10
C ALA A 109 -8.40 5.56 -5.46
N ALA A 110 -7.42 4.69 -5.73
CA ALA A 110 -6.72 4.69 -7.01
C ALA A 110 -7.64 4.32 -8.17
N ALA A 111 -8.47 3.29 -8.00
CA ALA A 111 -9.45 2.87 -9.01
C ALA A 111 -10.50 3.98 -9.25
N GLN A 112 -11.03 4.57 -8.17
CA GLN A 112 -11.99 5.68 -8.26
C GLN A 112 -11.38 6.90 -8.96
N ALA A 113 -10.17 7.31 -8.58
CA ALA A 113 -9.49 8.45 -9.16
C ALA A 113 -9.11 8.20 -10.63
N ALA A 114 -8.68 7.00 -10.98
CA ALA A 114 -8.38 6.66 -12.36
C ALA A 114 -9.63 6.65 -13.28
N ALA A 115 -10.83 6.50 -12.73
CA ALA A 115 -12.09 6.61 -13.47
C ALA A 115 -12.53 8.07 -13.71
N ASP A 116 -11.96 9.04 -12.99
CA ASP A 116 -12.28 10.47 -13.16
C ASP A 116 -11.45 11.06 -14.32
N GLU A 117 -12.13 11.59 -15.34
CA GLU A 117 -11.46 12.15 -16.54
C GLU A 117 -10.55 13.35 -16.23
N ARG A 118 -10.77 14.04 -15.10
CA ARG A 118 -9.95 15.18 -14.66
C ARG A 118 -8.59 14.73 -14.13
N VAL A 119 -8.45 13.45 -13.72
CA VAL A 119 -7.22 12.89 -13.18
C VAL A 119 -6.36 12.36 -14.31
N GLU A 120 -5.19 12.88 -14.46
CA GLU A 120 -4.18 12.44 -15.45
C GLU A 120 -3.39 11.23 -14.96
N GLN A 121 -3.08 11.22 -13.67
CA GLN A 121 -2.27 10.17 -13.06
C GLN A 121 -2.57 10.04 -11.57
N VAL A 122 -2.58 8.80 -11.09
CA VAL A 122 -2.61 8.44 -9.67
C VAL A 122 -1.25 7.87 -9.29
N VAL A 123 -0.67 8.39 -8.21
CA VAL A 123 0.63 7.96 -7.68
C VAL A 123 0.41 7.31 -6.31
N ILE A 124 0.56 5.99 -6.22
CA ILE A 124 0.50 5.25 -4.95
C ILE A 124 1.87 5.30 -4.29
N CYS A 125 1.97 6.08 -3.20
CA CYS A 125 3.23 6.38 -2.51
C CYS A 125 3.50 5.34 -1.40
N THR A 126 3.87 4.12 -1.79
CA THR A 126 4.28 3.04 -0.88
C THR A 126 5.28 2.11 -1.58
N PRO A 127 6.24 1.48 -0.85
CA PRO A 127 7.08 0.42 -1.39
C PRO A 127 6.41 -0.96 -1.35
N ASP A 128 5.20 -1.07 -0.78
CA ASP A 128 4.52 -2.34 -0.56
C ASP A 128 4.27 -3.06 -1.89
N LYS A 129 4.57 -4.36 -1.90
CA LYS A 129 4.50 -5.18 -3.10
C LYS A 129 3.07 -5.48 -3.54
N ASP A 130 2.14 -5.49 -2.59
CA ASP A 130 0.75 -5.82 -2.85
C ASP A 130 0.08 -4.74 -3.73
N LEU A 131 0.46 -3.48 -3.53
CA LEU A 131 -0.04 -2.35 -4.32
C LEU A 131 0.49 -2.32 -5.76
N ALA A 132 1.48 -3.17 -6.09
CA ALA A 132 1.92 -3.32 -7.48
C ALA A 132 0.81 -3.89 -8.39
N GLN A 133 -0.19 -4.59 -7.81
CA GLN A 133 -1.36 -5.07 -8.56
C GLN A 133 -2.24 -3.93 -9.11
N CYS A 134 -2.17 -2.74 -8.52
CA CYS A 134 -2.96 -1.59 -8.92
C CYS A 134 -2.39 -0.85 -10.14
N VAL A 135 -1.14 -1.12 -10.50
CA VAL A 135 -0.45 -0.43 -11.59
C VAL A 135 -1.10 -0.76 -12.93
N THR A 136 -1.41 0.27 -13.74
CA THR A 136 -2.11 0.10 -15.01
C THR A 136 -1.18 0.14 -16.21
N ALA A 137 -1.59 -0.53 -17.30
CA ALA A 137 -0.80 -0.63 -18.52
C ALA A 137 -0.63 0.72 -19.26
N ASP A 138 -1.59 1.61 -19.09
CA ASP A 138 -1.57 2.96 -19.67
C ASP A 138 -0.79 3.99 -18.82
N GLY A 139 -0.25 3.56 -17.66
CA GLY A 139 0.48 4.43 -16.74
C GLY A 139 -0.41 5.42 -15.97
N ARG A 140 -1.72 5.24 -16.01
CA ARG A 140 -2.67 6.07 -15.28
C ARG A 140 -2.56 5.88 -13.78
N ILE A 141 -2.28 4.66 -13.32
CA ILE A 141 -1.90 4.36 -11.94
C ILE A 141 -0.46 3.85 -11.95
N ILE A 142 0.39 4.47 -11.14
CA ILE A 142 1.78 4.06 -10.91
C ILE A 142 2.03 3.91 -9.40
N GLN A 143 3.02 3.10 -9.05
CA GLN A 143 3.51 3.01 -7.67
C GLN A 143 4.84 3.76 -7.52
N PHE A 144 5.03 4.43 -6.41
CA PHE A 144 6.25 5.20 -6.13
C PHE A 144 6.84 4.87 -4.76
N ASP A 145 8.01 4.21 -4.75
CA ASP A 145 8.84 4.08 -3.54
C ASP A 145 9.59 5.40 -3.33
N ARG A 146 9.02 6.28 -2.51
CA ARG A 146 9.59 7.59 -2.22
C ARG A 146 10.96 7.53 -1.55
N ARG A 147 11.21 6.50 -0.73
CA ARG A 147 12.48 6.35 -0.03
C ARG A 147 13.64 6.04 -0.97
N ARG A 148 13.36 5.23 -2.00
CA ARG A 148 14.36 4.82 -3.01
C ARG A 148 14.29 5.69 -4.26
N GLU A 149 13.29 6.56 -4.37
CA GLU A 149 13.00 7.37 -5.55
C GLU A 149 12.77 6.50 -6.80
N ILE A 150 12.11 5.36 -6.63
CA ILE A 150 11.83 4.42 -7.71
C ILE A 150 10.35 4.47 -8.07
N VAL A 151 10.07 4.74 -9.34
CA VAL A 151 8.74 4.60 -9.93
C VAL A 151 8.59 3.19 -10.49
N TYR A 152 7.50 2.52 -10.14
CA TYR A 152 7.07 1.27 -10.75
C TYR A 152 5.84 1.55 -11.60
N ASP A 153 6.05 1.64 -12.90
CA ASP A 153 5.05 1.45 -13.93
C ASP A 153 4.91 -0.06 -14.25
N ARG A 154 4.13 -0.42 -15.26
CA ARG A 154 3.96 -1.82 -15.66
C ARG A 154 5.29 -2.55 -15.91
N ASP A 155 6.18 -1.90 -16.64
CA ASP A 155 7.49 -2.49 -16.97
C ASP A 155 8.37 -2.60 -15.74
N GLY A 156 8.30 -1.63 -14.83
CA GLY A 156 8.96 -1.66 -13.53
C GLY A 156 8.46 -2.78 -12.63
N VAL A 157 7.16 -3.06 -12.61
CA VAL A 157 6.57 -4.22 -11.91
C VAL A 157 7.08 -5.52 -12.49
N ILE A 158 7.04 -5.68 -13.83
CA ILE A 158 7.55 -6.86 -14.51
C ILE A 158 9.05 -7.05 -14.24
N ALA A 159 9.84 -5.98 -14.30
CA ALA A 159 11.27 -6.07 -14.00
C ALA A 159 11.56 -6.49 -12.55
N LYS A 160 10.72 -6.07 -11.59
CA LYS A 160 10.87 -6.38 -10.16
C LYS A 160 10.43 -7.79 -9.81
N PHE A 161 9.26 -8.23 -10.30
CA PHE A 161 8.61 -9.47 -9.89
C PHE A 161 8.66 -10.59 -10.96
N GLY A 162 8.91 -10.22 -12.21
CA GLY A 162 8.87 -11.14 -13.35
C GLY A 162 7.45 -11.47 -13.83
N VAL A 163 6.43 -10.78 -13.29
CA VAL A 163 5.02 -10.94 -13.66
C VAL A 163 4.38 -9.57 -13.87
N PRO A 164 3.33 -9.46 -14.69
CA PRO A 164 2.58 -8.23 -14.84
C PRO A 164 1.73 -7.92 -13.59
N PRO A 165 1.28 -6.65 -13.40
CA PRO A 165 0.48 -6.23 -12.25
C PRO A 165 -0.71 -7.15 -11.94
N GLU A 166 -1.46 -7.55 -12.94
CA GLU A 166 -2.64 -8.41 -12.80
C GLU A 166 -2.36 -9.81 -12.25
N SER A 167 -1.10 -10.27 -12.28
CA SER A 167 -0.66 -11.55 -11.74
C SER A 167 0.00 -11.45 -10.36
N ILE A 168 0.11 -10.26 -9.78
CA ILE A 168 0.74 -10.06 -8.46
C ILE A 168 0.01 -10.84 -7.35
N PRO A 169 -1.34 -10.83 -7.25
CA PRO A 169 -2.02 -11.64 -6.23
C PRO A 169 -1.75 -13.14 -6.37
N ASP A 170 -1.75 -13.66 -7.60
CA ASP A 170 -1.41 -15.07 -7.87
C ASP A 170 0.05 -15.38 -7.53
N TYR A 171 0.96 -14.46 -7.85
CA TYR A 171 2.38 -14.59 -7.51
C TYR A 171 2.58 -14.68 -6.00
N LEU A 172 1.95 -13.80 -5.23
CA LEU A 172 2.01 -13.80 -3.76
C LEU A 172 1.32 -15.05 -3.19
N GLY A 173 0.20 -15.46 -3.76
CA GLY A 173 -0.52 -16.66 -3.35
C GLY A 173 0.33 -17.93 -3.40
N VAL A 174 1.22 -18.08 -4.38
CA VAL A 174 2.09 -19.27 -4.49
C VAL A 174 3.48 -19.09 -3.86
N VAL A 175 4.03 -17.87 -3.85
CA VAL A 175 5.35 -17.58 -3.25
C VAL A 175 5.25 -17.39 -1.74
N GLY A 176 4.12 -16.88 -1.28
CA GLY A 176 3.87 -16.49 0.11
C GLY A 176 4.30 -15.07 0.44
N ASP A 177 3.80 -14.61 1.57
CA ASP A 177 4.19 -13.37 2.20
C ASP A 177 4.43 -13.57 3.70
N THR A 178 5.69 -13.53 4.10
CA THR A 178 6.05 -13.69 5.51
C THR A 178 5.70 -12.48 6.36
N ALA A 179 5.57 -11.29 5.77
CA ALA A 179 5.16 -10.09 6.49
C ALA A 179 3.67 -10.17 6.86
N ASP A 180 2.86 -10.71 5.96
CA ASP A 180 1.41 -10.92 6.16
C ASP A 180 1.07 -12.28 6.75
N GLY A 181 2.06 -13.16 6.95
CA GLY A 181 1.92 -14.40 7.70
C GLY A 181 1.49 -15.61 6.88
N PHE A 182 1.33 -15.54 5.56
CA PHE A 182 0.97 -16.70 4.77
C PHE A 182 2.15 -17.29 3.99
N PRO A 183 2.28 -18.65 3.99
CA PRO A 183 3.53 -19.31 3.57
C PRO A 183 3.68 -19.49 2.06
N GLY A 184 2.61 -19.34 1.27
CA GLY A 184 2.58 -19.79 -0.12
C GLY A 184 2.62 -21.31 -0.26
N LEU A 185 2.99 -21.81 -1.44
CA LEU A 185 3.03 -23.24 -1.72
C LEU A 185 4.44 -23.85 -1.59
N PRO A 186 4.57 -25.06 -1.01
CA PRO A 186 5.85 -25.75 -0.89
C PRO A 186 6.55 -25.95 -2.24
N GLY A 187 7.80 -25.49 -2.32
CA GLY A 187 8.64 -25.61 -3.51
C GLY A 187 8.43 -24.52 -4.57
N TRP A 188 7.37 -23.73 -4.47
CA TRP A 188 7.19 -22.56 -5.30
C TRP A 188 8.10 -21.42 -4.80
N GLY A 189 8.71 -20.72 -5.72
CA GLY A 189 9.56 -19.58 -5.42
C GLY A 189 9.50 -18.56 -6.56
N ALA A 190 10.05 -17.39 -6.33
CA ALA A 190 9.95 -16.24 -7.24
C ALA A 190 10.19 -16.58 -8.72
N LYS A 191 11.24 -17.35 -9.03
CA LYS A 191 11.60 -17.67 -10.42
C LYS A 191 10.61 -18.62 -11.09
N SER A 192 10.15 -19.65 -10.38
CA SER A 192 9.18 -20.60 -10.94
C SER A 192 7.80 -19.96 -11.07
N ALA A 193 7.36 -19.22 -10.06
CA ALA A 193 6.10 -18.47 -10.11
C ALA A 193 6.11 -17.48 -11.29
N ALA A 194 7.16 -16.67 -11.41
CA ALA A 194 7.27 -15.72 -12.52
C ALA A 194 7.19 -16.39 -13.89
N ALA A 195 7.94 -17.48 -14.12
CA ALA A 195 7.94 -18.18 -15.40
C ALA A 195 6.55 -18.77 -15.74
N ILE A 196 5.89 -19.37 -14.75
CA ILE A 196 4.57 -20.01 -14.94
C ILE A 196 3.49 -18.95 -15.13
N LEU A 197 3.46 -17.91 -14.27
CA LEU A 197 2.43 -16.87 -14.35
C LEU A 197 2.59 -15.95 -15.55
N THR A 198 3.81 -15.70 -16.02
CA THR A 198 4.03 -15.02 -17.31
C THR A 198 3.38 -15.77 -18.47
N ARG A 199 3.35 -17.12 -18.41
CA ARG A 199 2.74 -17.93 -19.45
C ARG A 199 1.23 -18.07 -19.31
N TYR A 200 0.74 -18.30 -18.10
CA TYR A 200 -0.66 -18.64 -17.85
C TYR A 200 -1.49 -17.51 -17.26
N GLY A 201 -0.86 -16.47 -16.73
CA GLY A 201 -1.50 -15.30 -16.13
C GLY A 201 -1.96 -15.54 -14.69
N HIS A 202 -2.76 -16.57 -14.47
CA HIS A 202 -3.39 -16.89 -13.19
C HIS A 202 -3.19 -18.36 -12.82
N ILE A 203 -3.16 -18.67 -11.52
CA ILE A 203 -2.91 -20.03 -11.00
C ILE A 203 -3.98 -21.02 -11.41
N ASP A 204 -5.24 -20.59 -11.49
CA ASP A 204 -6.38 -21.41 -11.90
C ASP A 204 -6.41 -21.70 -13.42
N ARG A 205 -5.51 -21.09 -14.20
CA ARG A 205 -5.33 -21.37 -15.63
C ARG A 205 -4.14 -22.26 -15.92
N VAL A 206 -3.35 -22.60 -14.90
CA VAL A 206 -2.21 -23.52 -15.05
C VAL A 206 -2.73 -24.94 -15.27
N PRO A 207 -2.34 -25.64 -16.34
CA PRO A 207 -2.79 -27.01 -16.59
C PRO A 207 -2.39 -27.95 -15.44
N HIS A 208 -3.29 -28.86 -15.07
CA HIS A 208 -3.03 -29.88 -14.05
C HIS A 208 -1.97 -30.88 -14.48
N ASP A 209 -2.02 -31.30 -15.75
CA ASP A 209 -1.00 -32.20 -16.30
C ASP A 209 0.23 -31.40 -16.73
N VAL A 210 1.36 -31.71 -16.11
CA VAL A 210 2.64 -31.10 -16.45
C VAL A 210 3.04 -31.33 -17.90
N ALA A 211 2.53 -32.39 -18.55
CA ALA A 211 2.80 -32.63 -19.97
C ALA A 211 2.18 -31.57 -20.90
N GLU A 212 1.19 -30.83 -20.41
CA GLU A 212 0.56 -29.72 -21.12
C GLU A 212 1.28 -28.38 -20.86
N TRP A 213 2.30 -28.38 -19.99
CA TRP A 213 3.05 -27.15 -19.72
C TRP A 213 3.99 -26.82 -20.87
N ASP A 214 3.80 -25.68 -21.49
CA ASP A 214 4.69 -25.15 -22.54
C ASP A 214 5.72 -24.13 -21.97
N VAL A 215 6.03 -24.26 -20.69
CA VAL A 215 7.03 -23.48 -19.96
C VAL A 215 8.08 -24.40 -19.34
N ASN A 216 9.35 -24.04 -19.51
CA ASN A 216 10.45 -24.84 -18.95
C ASN A 216 10.85 -24.31 -17.58
N VAL A 217 10.46 -25.01 -16.51
CA VAL A 217 10.83 -24.69 -15.14
C VAL A 217 11.44 -25.91 -14.43
N ARG A 218 12.45 -25.66 -13.60
CA ARG A 218 13.06 -26.74 -12.84
C ARG A 218 12.05 -27.31 -11.83
N GLY A 219 11.87 -28.63 -11.86
CA GLY A 219 10.97 -29.32 -10.94
C GLY A 219 9.49 -29.20 -11.30
N ALA A 220 9.16 -28.96 -12.58
CA ALA A 220 7.79 -28.76 -13.07
C ALA A 220 6.80 -29.80 -12.55
N ALA A 221 7.15 -31.10 -12.58
CA ALA A 221 6.27 -32.16 -12.08
C ALA A 221 5.90 -32.00 -10.60
N LYS A 222 6.86 -31.62 -9.75
CA LYS A 222 6.60 -31.37 -8.33
C LYS A 222 5.77 -30.10 -8.12
N LEU A 223 6.04 -29.05 -8.89
CA LEU A 223 5.29 -27.80 -8.84
C LEU A 223 3.83 -28.00 -9.25
N ALA A 224 3.59 -28.75 -10.35
CA ALA A 224 2.26 -29.10 -10.81
C ALA A 224 1.50 -29.94 -9.78
N GLN A 225 2.18 -30.96 -9.20
CA GLN A 225 1.60 -31.79 -8.13
C GLN A 225 1.21 -30.95 -6.94
N THR A 226 2.13 -30.09 -6.42
CA THR A 226 1.86 -29.24 -5.26
C THR A 226 0.71 -28.27 -5.52
N LEU A 227 0.67 -27.62 -6.69
CA LEU A 227 -0.42 -26.71 -7.05
C LEU A 227 -1.76 -27.46 -7.10
N HIS A 228 -1.78 -28.67 -7.69
CA HIS A 228 -3.00 -29.47 -7.77
C HIS A 228 -3.50 -29.93 -6.37
N GLU A 229 -2.57 -30.38 -5.51
CA GLU A 229 -2.89 -30.87 -4.17
C GLU A 229 -3.32 -29.73 -3.21
N GLN A 230 -2.82 -28.52 -3.42
CA GLN A 230 -3.02 -27.37 -2.54
C GLN A 230 -3.64 -26.16 -3.29
N LEU A 231 -4.47 -26.43 -4.30
CA LEU A 231 -5.08 -25.36 -5.10
C LEU A 231 -5.98 -24.46 -4.24
N ASP A 232 -6.72 -25.04 -3.30
CA ASP A 232 -7.59 -24.28 -2.41
C ASP A 232 -6.80 -23.33 -1.50
N ASP A 233 -5.65 -23.78 -1.00
CA ASP A 233 -4.73 -22.92 -0.23
C ASP A 233 -4.17 -21.79 -1.09
N ALA A 234 -3.74 -22.10 -2.31
CA ALA A 234 -3.23 -21.08 -3.25
C ALA A 234 -4.29 -20.03 -3.59
N LEU A 235 -5.55 -20.46 -3.80
CA LEU A 235 -6.67 -19.55 -4.06
C LEU A 235 -7.03 -18.71 -2.82
N LEU A 236 -6.95 -19.29 -1.63
CA LEU A 236 -7.12 -18.56 -0.38
C LEU A 236 -6.04 -17.48 -0.22
N PHE A 237 -4.76 -17.83 -0.40
CA PHE A 237 -3.66 -16.87 -0.30
C PHE A 237 -3.74 -15.79 -1.40
N ARG A 238 -4.15 -16.15 -2.62
CA ARG A 238 -4.45 -15.16 -3.66
C ARG A 238 -5.56 -14.20 -3.22
N ARG A 239 -6.66 -14.71 -2.62
CA ARG A 239 -7.76 -13.85 -2.12
C ARG A 239 -7.25 -12.89 -1.03
N ILE A 240 -6.41 -13.37 -0.13
CA ILE A 240 -5.79 -12.57 0.93
C ILE A 240 -4.87 -11.48 0.34
N ALA A 241 -4.05 -11.82 -0.65
CA ALA A 241 -3.16 -10.89 -1.32
C ALA A 241 -3.88 -9.91 -2.28
N THR A 242 -5.15 -10.17 -2.61
CA THR A 242 -5.94 -9.28 -3.48
C THR A 242 -6.51 -8.13 -2.66
N VAL A 243 -6.22 -6.90 -3.07
CA VAL A 243 -6.80 -5.70 -2.46
C VAL A 243 -8.31 -5.63 -2.70
N ASP A 244 -9.04 -5.13 -1.71
CA ASP A 244 -10.49 -4.96 -1.78
C ASP A 244 -10.83 -3.53 -2.23
N LEU A 245 -11.52 -3.41 -3.36
CA LEU A 245 -11.90 -2.11 -3.91
C LEU A 245 -13.19 -1.55 -3.31
N ASP A 246 -13.83 -2.29 -2.42
CA ASP A 246 -15.04 -1.84 -1.70
C ASP A 246 -14.71 -1.09 -0.40
N ALA A 247 -13.41 -0.92 -0.09
CA ALA A 247 -12.97 -0.12 1.04
C ALA A 247 -13.52 1.31 0.96
N PRO A 248 -14.06 1.84 2.07
CA PRO A 248 -14.70 3.16 2.06
C PRO A 248 -13.66 4.27 1.89
N VAL A 249 -13.81 5.05 0.82
CA VAL A 249 -12.97 6.22 0.52
C VAL A 249 -13.82 7.37 0.03
N SER A 250 -13.34 8.59 0.20
CA SER A 250 -14.01 9.80 -0.27
C SER A 250 -13.69 10.09 -1.74
N SER A 251 -14.42 11.07 -2.31
CA SER A 251 -14.24 11.48 -3.70
C SER A 251 -12.90 12.17 -3.95
N VAL A 252 -12.50 12.25 -5.23
CA VAL A 252 -11.29 12.98 -5.66
C VAL A 252 -11.29 14.43 -5.16
N ASP A 253 -12.45 15.10 -5.18
CA ASP A 253 -12.55 16.49 -4.72
C ASP A 253 -12.27 16.66 -3.22
N ALA A 254 -12.56 15.64 -2.41
CA ALA A 254 -12.24 15.64 -0.99
C ALA A 254 -10.74 15.56 -0.70
N MET A 255 -9.97 14.97 -1.62
CA MET A 255 -8.51 14.86 -1.50
C MET A 255 -7.78 16.17 -1.76
N ALA A 256 -8.46 17.22 -2.24
CA ALA A 256 -7.84 18.54 -2.42
C ALA A 256 -7.33 19.06 -1.06
N TRP A 257 -6.06 19.41 -1.00
CA TRP A 257 -5.51 19.97 0.24
C TRP A 257 -6.18 21.29 0.60
N ARG A 258 -6.65 21.40 1.82
CA ARG A 258 -7.46 22.53 2.32
C ARG A 258 -6.67 23.49 3.23
N GLY A 259 -5.37 23.24 3.39
CA GLY A 259 -4.51 23.99 4.30
C GLY A 259 -4.84 23.75 5.78
N PRO A 260 -4.09 24.38 6.71
CA PRO A 260 -4.30 24.24 8.14
C PRO A 260 -5.72 24.59 8.57
N GLN A 261 -6.34 23.72 9.36
CA GLN A 261 -7.70 23.83 9.89
C GLN A 261 -7.69 24.35 11.34
N PRO A 262 -8.82 24.82 11.89
CA PRO A 262 -8.92 25.18 13.32
C PRO A 262 -8.49 24.02 14.22
N GLY A 263 -7.65 24.28 15.23
CA GLY A 263 -7.07 23.27 16.13
C GLY A 263 -5.68 22.75 15.68
N PHE A 264 -5.23 23.07 14.46
CA PHE A 264 -3.92 22.64 13.99
C PHE A 264 -2.76 23.22 14.81
N ASP A 265 -2.88 24.47 15.25
CA ASP A 265 -1.83 25.15 16.03
C ASP A 265 -1.64 24.49 17.40
N GLU A 266 -2.74 24.24 18.11
CA GLU A 266 -2.73 23.59 19.41
C GLU A 266 -2.20 22.15 19.32
N ARG A 267 -2.57 21.44 18.25
CA ARG A 267 -2.06 20.10 18.00
C ARG A 267 -0.57 20.10 17.71
N CYS A 268 -0.09 21.03 16.89
CA CYS A 268 1.34 21.17 16.63
C CYS A 268 2.14 21.53 17.88
N GLU A 269 1.60 22.41 18.76
CA GLU A 269 2.24 22.75 20.03
C GLU A 269 2.37 21.53 20.93
N ALA A 270 1.30 20.74 21.07
CA ALA A 270 1.29 19.50 21.87
C ALA A 270 2.33 18.47 21.38
N LEU A 271 2.59 18.42 20.09
CA LEU A 271 3.54 17.50 19.46
C LEU A 271 4.96 18.08 19.30
N GLY A 272 5.21 19.32 19.69
CA GLY A 272 6.48 20.01 19.42
C GLY A 272 6.77 20.15 17.93
N ALA A 273 5.74 20.40 17.12
CA ALA A 273 5.78 20.45 15.66
C ALA A 273 5.80 21.87 15.08
N ASP A 274 6.33 22.88 15.83
CA ASP A 274 6.29 24.30 15.43
C ASP A 274 6.88 24.59 14.03
N ARG A 275 7.94 23.88 13.67
CA ARG A 275 8.56 24.04 12.33
C ARG A 275 7.64 23.55 11.23
N HIS A 276 6.92 22.45 11.46
CA HIS A 276 5.97 21.89 10.51
C HIS A 276 4.74 22.78 10.39
N ARG A 277 4.27 23.34 11.52
CA ARG A 277 3.20 24.34 11.55
C ARG A 277 3.55 25.54 10.68
N ALA A 278 4.70 26.18 10.92
CA ALA A 278 5.13 27.33 10.15
C ALA A 278 5.28 26.99 8.65
N ARG A 279 5.77 25.80 8.34
CA ARG A 279 5.90 25.31 6.96
C ARG A 279 4.53 25.13 6.29
N ALA A 280 3.55 24.53 6.99
CA ALA A 280 2.21 24.30 6.45
C ALA A 280 1.52 25.63 6.09
N TYR A 281 1.56 26.64 6.96
CA TYR A 281 1.02 27.97 6.66
C TYR A 281 1.75 28.63 5.49
N LYS A 282 3.07 28.57 5.44
CA LYS A 282 3.84 29.11 4.31
C LYS A 282 3.49 28.45 2.98
N LEU A 283 3.28 27.14 2.98
CA LEU A 283 2.85 26.42 1.77
C LEU A 283 1.44 26.85 1.37
N TRP A 284 0.54 27.00 2.35
CA TRP A 284 -0.84 27.43 2.11
C TRP A 284 -0.94 28.83 1.53
N GLU A 285 -0.15 29.77 2.03
CA GLU A 285 -0.06 31.13 1.48
C GLU A 285 0.36 31.18 0.00
N ASN A 286 1.09 30.16 -0.46
CA ASN A 286 1.57 30.06 -1.83
C ASN A 286 0.76 29.07 -2.69
N TYR A 287 -0.31 28.49 -2.14
CA TYR A 287 -1.08 27.43 -2.79
C TYR A 287 -2.17 27.95 -3.74
N GLY A 288 -2.47 29.26 -3.75
CA GLY A 288 -3.53 29.92 -4.52
C GLY A 288 -3.13 30.37 -5.92
#